data_dd74d89140b9a607a876775df204e7a7
#
_entry.id   dd74d89140b9a607a876775df204e7a7
#
_cell.length_a   1.000
_cell.length_b   1.000
_cell.length_c   1.000
_cell.angle_alpha   90.00
_cell.angle_beta   90.00
_cell.angle_gamma   90.00
#
_symmetry.space_group_name_H-M   'P 1'
#
loop_
_entity.id
_entity.type
_entity.pdbx_description
1 polymer ?
#
loop_
_entity_poly.entity_id
_entity_poly.type
_entity_poly.pdbx_seq_one_letter_code
_entity_poly.pdbx_strand_id
1 'polypeptide(L)'
;MNIVRVHGPRPEVTPKDITIQWSMGNSCNFQCEYCPTQLHDGSLGWHDTQKYVDVIEKICKHYQSQDKIVNFEFIGGEVTVLPGFIKILEKVKEYNGHNIIFTNGSRTVNWWSKAKYLIDDLVISYHPQSMDEDSLIEIAEEIKDTVYTSYQLAGVKEYLPRLELLAERLRIVYKHSTVQDYWGVNIAIKTLYKKLLGPGAKQDTFYEYNGNDWRILNLPTWKENPDSPPPPPPDLNAPPPPEPHPSRFLFTYKTQEHTNYYNADQIMDQGLNRFQGMQCHIGERGFNIDMRGNIVSSWCGAKTYGNVFLDAFDLPTPDGVICPHEHCNNPKDIQILKTA
;
A
#
# COMPACT_ATOMS: atom_id res chain seq x y z
N MET A 1 -11.39 17.96 -23.21
CA MET A 1 -12.16 18.02 -21.95
C MET A 1 -11.24 18.62 -20.90
N ASN A 2 -11.55 19.76 -20.31
CA ASN A 2 -10.69 20.38 -19.30
C ASN A 2 -11.11 19.86 -17.93
N ILE A 3 -10.20 19.16 -17.28
CA ILE A 3 -10.39 18.70 -15.89
C ILE A 3 -10.22 19.92 -14.99
N VAL A 4 -11.24 20.26 -14.19
CA VAL A 4 -11.20 21.42 -13.29
C VAL A 4 -10.84 21.00 -11.88
N ARG A 5 -11.17 19.78 -11.48
CA ARG A 5 -10.91 19.24 -10.16
C ARG A 5 -10.85 17.72 -10.18
N VAL A 6 -9.85 17.20 -9.49
CA VAL A 6 -9.70 15.77 -9.21
C VAL A 6 -9.69 15.61 -7.71
N HIS A 7 -10.51 14.72 -7.18
CA HIS A 7 -10.57 14.49 -5.74
C HIS A 7 -10.93 13.04 -5.42
N GLY A 8 -10.43 12.53 -4.33
CA GLY A 8 -10.87 11.27 -3.76
C GLY A 8 -12.33 11.33 -3.26
N PRO A 9 -12.85 10.24 -2.69
CA PRO A 9 -14.29 10.08 -2.40
C PRO A 9 -14.88 11.09 -1.43
N ARG A 10 -14.08 11.81 -0.64
CA ARG A 10 -14.56 12.83 0.32
C ARG A 10 -13.65 14.06 0.34
N PRO A 11 -13.76 14.94 -0.67
CA PRO A 11 -12.90 16.12 -0.78
C PRO A 11 -13.18 17.18 0.30
N GLU A 12 -14.36 17.17 0.90
CA GLU A 12 -14.81 18.19 1.87
C GLU A 12 -14.32 17.93 3.29
N VAL A 13 -13.85 16.70 3.57
CA VAL A 13 -13.35 16.32 4.91
C VAL A 13 -11.83 16.41 4.90
N THR A 14 -11.29 17.31 5.70
CA THR A 14 -9.84 17.31 5.97
C THR A 14 -9.49 16.03 6.72
N PRO A 15 -8.65 15.17 6.18
CA PRO A 15 -8.31 13.92 6.85
C PRO A 15 -7.58 14.22 8.16
N LYS A 16 -7.99 13.54 9.22
CA LYS A 16 -7.25 13.57 10.50
C LYS A 16 -5.92 12.81 10.40
N ASP A 17 -5.76 12.00 9.36
CA ASP A 17 -4.63 11.09 9.22
C ASP A 17 -3.66 11.55 8.14
N ILE A 18 -2.37 11.33 8.40
CA ILE A 18 -1.29 11.48 7.43
C ILE A 18 -0.71 10.10 7.14
N THR A 19 -0.71 9.71 5.88
CA THR A 19 -0.08 8.45 5.45
C THR A 19 1.31 8.70 4.90
N ILE A 20 2.31 8.06 5.48
CA ILE A 20 3.70 8.16 5.04
C ILE A 20 4.14 6.79 4.51
N GLN A 21 4.38 6.71 3.21
CA GLN A 21 4.96 5.51 2.65
C GLN A 21 6.49 5.60 2.71
N TRP A 22 7.10 4.73 3.49
CA TRP A 22 8.55 4.71 3.68
C TRP A 22 9.17 3.48 3.03
N SER A 23 9.93 3.71 1.95
CA SER A 23 10.83 2.69 1.40
C SER A 23 12.09 2.64 2.25
N MET A 24 12.17 1.69 3.19
CA MET A 24 13.19 1.67 4.22
C MET A 24 14.58 1.25 3.73
N GLY A 25 14.67 0.64 2.55
CA GLY A 25 15.91 0.22 1.93
C GLY A 25 15.67 -0.83 0.85
N ASN A 26 16.76 -1.35 0.28
CA ASN A 26 16.72 -2.34 -0.80
C ASN A 26 17.35 -3.68 -0.44
N SER A 27 17.51 -3.97 0.85
CA SER A 27 17.93 -5.32 1.28
C SER A 27 16.74 -6.25 1.34
N CYS A 28 16.85 -7.40 0.70
CA CYS A 28 15.85 -8.46 0.72
C CYS A 28 16.51 -9.80 0.89
N ASN A 29 15.88 -10.72 1.58
CA ASN A 29 16.34 -12.09 1.73
C ASN A 29 15.87 -13.03 0.61
N PHE A 30 15.02 -12.51 -0.33
CA PHE A 30 14.62 -13.21 -1.55
C PHE A 30 15.28 -12.57 -2.78
N GLN A 31 15.49 -13.38 -3.83
CA GLN A 31 16.07 -12.97 -5.11
C GLN A 31 15.13 -13.33 -6.25
N CYS A 32 13.92 -12.77 -6.22
CA CYS A 32 12.90 -13.06 -7.23
C CYS A 32 13.33 -12.52 -8.61
N GLU A 33 13.28 -13.35 -9.64
CA GLU A 33 13.73 -13.01 -11.01
C GLU A 33 12.94 -11.84 -11.65
N TYR A 34 11.67 -11.69 -11.29
CA TYR A 34 10.81 -10.60 -11.75
C TYR A 34 10.97 -9.31 -10.94
N CYS A 35 11.67 -9.34 -9.82
CA CYS A 35 11.96 -8.15 -9.02
C CYS A 35 13.18 -7.42 -9.60
N PRO A 36 13.11 -6.10 -9.82
CA PRO A 36 14.26 -5.34 -10.26
C PRO A 36 15.42 -5.45 -9.27
N THR A 37 16.63 -5.80 -9.77
CA THR A 37 17.81 -6.05 -8.93
C THR A 37 18.09 -4.93 -7.93
N GLN A 38 17.96 -3.68 -8.34
CA GLN A 38 18.18 -2.51 -7.48
C GLN A 38 17.18 -2.38 -6.31
N LEU A 39 16.11 -3.18 -6.29
CA LEU A 39 15.13 -3.21 -5.20
C LEU A 39 15.41 -4.32 -4.16
N HIS A 40 16.42 -5.19 -4.42
CA HIS A 40 16.73 -6.31 -3.52
C HIS A 40 18.22 -6.62 -3.40
N ASP A 41 19.11 -5.79 -3.98
CA ASP A 41 20.56 -6.07 -3.99
C ASP A 41 21.31 -5.68 -2.70
N GLY A 42 20.63 -4.98 -1.79
CA GLY A 42 21.22 -4.56 -0.51
C GLY A 42 22.28 -3.45 -0.63
N SER A 43 22.44 -2.86 -1.81
CA SER A 43 23.50 -1.87 -2.08
C SER A 43 23.42 -0.61 -1.22
N LEU A 44 22.23 -0.27 -0.70
CA LEU A 44 22.03 0.89 0.17
C LEU A 44 22.31 0.60 1.66
N GLY A 45 22.32 -0.69 2.05
CA GLY A 45 22.46 -1.09 3.47
C GLY A 45 21.29 -0.64 4.35
N TRP A 46 21.48 -0.76 5.66
CA TRP A 46 20.56 -0.25 6.68
C TRP A 46 21.24 0.85 7.49
N HIS A 47 20.48 1.86 7.87
CA HIS A 47 20.91 2.78 8.92
C HIS A 47 20.80 2.11 10.29
N ASP A 48 21.43 2.72 11.31
CA ASP A 48 21.22 2.32 12.68
C ASP A 48 19.73 2.46 13.07
N THR A 49 19.23 1.47 13.84
CA THR A 49 17.82 1.43 14.25
C THR A 49 17.40 2.71 14.97
N GLN A 50 18.30 3.32 15.77
CA GLN A 50 17.98 4.53 16.51
C GLN A 50 17.68 5.71 15.58
N LYS A 51 18.36 5.81 14.43
CA LYS A 51 18.05 6.87 13.43
C LYS A 51 16.62 6.75 12.91
N TYR A 52 16.13 5.54 12.64
CA TYR A 52 14.73 5.35 12.24
C TYR A 52 13.76 5.76 13.37
N VAL A 53 14.06 5.38 14.60
CA VAL A 53 13.27 5.72 15.79
C VAL A 53 13.21 7.24 15.97
N ASP A 54 14.32 7.95 15.87
CA ASP A 54 14.40 9.40 16.01
C ASP A 54 13.61 10.14 14.92
N VAL A 55 13.66 9.64 13.69
CA VAL A 55 12.88 10.18 12.57
C VAL A 55 11.39 10.00 12.80
N ILE A 56 10.95 8.81 13.23
CA ILE A 56 9.53 8.55 13.55
C ILE A 56 9.05 9.47 14.66
N GLU A 57 9.84 9.60 15.72
CA GLU A 57 9.52 10.50 16.83
C GLU A 57 9.34 11.94 16.37
N LYS A 58 10.25 12.46 15.52
CA LYS A 58 10.19 13.82 14.98
C LYS A 58 8.92 14.02 14.14
N ILE A 59 8.62 13.07 13.25
CA ILE A 59 7.44 13.11 12.38
C ILE A 59 6.15 13.04 13.21
N CYS A 60 6.06 12.08 14.11
CA CYS A 60 4.87 11.91 14.96
C CYS A 60 4.61 13.15 15.82
N LYS A 61 5.62 13.70 16.47
CA LYS A 61 5.49 14.95 17.26
C LYS A 61 4.98 16.11 16.43
N HIS A 62 5.50 16.27 15.19
CA HIS A 62 5.07 17.34 14.30
C HIS A 62 3.59 17.24 13.97
N TYR A 63 3.10 16.06 13.56
CA TYR A 63 1.71 15.89 13.17
C TYR A 63 0.75 15.81 14.37
N GLN A 64 1.18 15.26 15.48
CA GLN A 64 0.40 15.27 16.73
C GLN A 64 0.14 16.70 17.22
N SER A 65 1.08 17.64 17.03
CA SER A 65 0.85 19.07 17.33
C SER A 65 -0.23 19.71 16.47
N GLN A 66 -0.66 19.05 15.38
CA GLN A 66 -1.73 19.45 14.46
C GLN A 66 -3.01 18.60 14.64
N ASP A 67 -3.12 17.83 15.71
CA ASP A 67 -4.22 16.87 15.98
C ASP A 67 -4.39 15.83 14.87
N LYS A 68 -3.26 15.37 14.30
CA LYS A 68 -3.23 14.35 13.24
C LYS A 68 -2.58 13.05 13.71
N ILE A 69 -3.10 11.92 13.21
CA ILE A 69 -2.54 10.59 13.41
C ILE A 69 -1.64 10.26 12.21
N VAL A 70 -0.52 9.61 12.46
CA VAL A 70 0.41 9.20 11.39
C VAL A 70 0.28 7.71 11.14
N ASN A 71 -0.01 7.35 9.89
CA ASN A 71 0.00 5.99 9.38
C ASN A 71 1.29 5.77 8.61
N PHE A 72 2.13 4.84 9.03
CA PHE A 72 3.34 4.46 8.30
C PHE A 72 3.09 3.22 7.45
N GLU A 73 3.24 3.36 6.13
CA GLU A 73 3.32 2.24 5.19
C GLU A 73 4.80 1.86 5.01
N PHE A 74 5.26 0.82 5.69
CA PHE A 74 6.64 0.33 5.56
C PHE A 74 6.77 -0.61 4.38
N ILE A 75 7.58 -0.21 3.40
CA ILE A 75 7.90 -0.96 2.19
C ILE A 75 9.41 -0.98 1.95
N GLY A 76 9.87 -1.74 0.96
CA GLY A 76 11.30 -1.78 0.57
C GLY A 76 11.66 -3.09 -0.09
N GLY A 77 12.88 -3.57 0.13
CA GLY A 77 13.26 -4.95 -0.15
C GLY A 77 12.43 -5.88 0.73
N GLU A 78 12.93 -6.25 1.92
CA GLU A 78 12.13 -6.90 2.95
C GLU A 78 12.32 -6.19 4.29
N VAL A 79 11.32 -5.41 4.69
CA VAL A 79 11.42 -4.54 5.88
C VAL A 79 11.53 -5.31 7.19
N THR A 80 10.96 -6.51 7.28
CA THR A 80 10.98 -7.30 8.51
C THR A 80 12.35 -7.88 8.85
N VAL A 81 13.29 -7.92 7.88
CA VAL A 81 14.67 -8.37 8.15
C VAL A 81 15.58 -7.22 8.63
N LEU A 82 15.10 -5.98 8.61
CA LEU A 82 15.82 -4.84 9.19
C LEU A 82 16.08 -5.10 10.68
N PRO A 83 17.34 -5.03 11.15
CA PRO A 83 17.65 -5.18 12.56
C PRO A 83 16.87 -4.17 13.42
N GLY A 84 16.20 -4.66 14.46
CA GLY A 84 15.43 -3.81 15.37
C GLY A 84 14.10 -3.28 14.81
N PHE A 85 13.56 -3.84 13.72
CA PHE A 85 12.30 -3.40 13.12
C PHE A 85 11.14 -3.36 14.13
N ILE A 86 11.08 -4.29 15.09
CA ILE A 86 10.08 -4.26 16.17
C ILE A 86 10.15 -2.95 16.97
N LYS A 87 11.35 -2.44 17.30
CA LYS A 87 11.49 -1.16 18.03
C LYS A 87 10.96 0.02 17.23
N ILE A 88 11.04 -0.07 15.90
CA ILE A 88 10.48 0.94 14.99
C ILE A 88 8.96 0.92 15.08
N LEU A 89 8.34 -0.26 15.04
CA LEU A 89 6.90 -0.42 15.19
C LEU A 89 6.39 0.04 16.57
N GLU A 90 7.12 -0.32 17.63
CA GLU A 90 6.84 0.14 19.00
C GLU A 90 6.85 1.66 19.08
N LYS A 91 7.83 2.33 18.46
CA LYS A 91 7.91 3.80 18.45
C LYS A 91 6.69 4.45 17.80
N VAL A 92 6.20 3.92 16.70
CA VAL A 92 4.96 4.42 16.06
C VAL A 92 3.77 4.28 17.02
N LYS A 93 3.65 3.14 17.70
CA LYS A 93 2.57 2.88 18.68
C LYS A 93 2.62 3.80 19.91
N GLU A 94 3.81 4.22 20.36
CA GLU A 94 3.95 5.20 21.44
C GLU A 94 3.25 6.54 21.13
N TYR A 95 3.09 6.88 19.84
CA TYR A 95 2.42 8.08 19.35
C TYR A 95 0.99 7.82 18.83
N ASN A 96 0.39 6.67 19.16
CA ASN A 96 -0.91 6.23 18.64
C ASN A 96 -0.97 6.18 17.11
N GLY A 97 0.17 6.01 16.44
CA GLY A 97 0.25 5.85 15.01
C GLY A 97 -0.11 4.43 14.56
N HIS A 98 -0.32 4.26 13.25
CA HIS A 98 -0.63 2.97 12.65
C HIS A 98 0.54 2.42 11.85
N ASN A 99 0.78 1.13 12.00
CA ASN A 99 1.79 0.37 11.27
C ASN A 99 1.13 -0.46 10.17
N ILE A 100 1.38 -0.09 8.94
CA ILE A 100 0.95 -0.81 7.73
C ILE A 100 2.20 -1.42 7.11
N ILE A 101 2.26 -2.75 6.98
CA ILE A 101 3.48 -3.44 6.56
C ILE A 101 3.27 -4.18 5.26
N PHE A 102 4.19 -3.98 4.31
CA PHE A 102 4.32 -4.78 3.10
C PHE A 102 5.54 -5.67 3.24
N THR A 103 5.35 -6.99 3.18
CA THR A 103 6.39 -7.97 3.47
C THR A 103 6.26 -9.21 2.58
N ASN A 104 7.36 -9.92 2.38
CA ASN A 104 7.34 -11.23 1.75
C ASN A 104 6.95 -12.38 2.71
N GLY A 105 6.70 -12.06 3.99
CA GLY A 105 6.25 -13.02 4.98
C GLY A 105 7.32 -13.98 5.51
N SER A 106 8.59 -13.79 5.17
CA SER A 106 9.68 -14.77 5.42
C SER A 106 10.11 -14.95 6.88
N ARG A 107 9.55 -14.16 7.81
CA ARG A 107 9.88 -14.31 9.23
C ARG A 107 9.22 -15.54 9.83
N THR A 108 9.85 -16.11 10.86
CA THR A 108 9.32 -17.27 11.58
C THR A 108 8.03 -16.94 12.32
N VAL A 109 7.18 -17.94 12.57
CA VAL A 109 5.96 -17.81 13.39
C VAL A 109 6.24 -17.16 14.74
N ASN A 110 7.35 -17.52 15.41
CA ASN A 110 7.76 -16.91 16.69
C ASN A 110 8.05 -15.40 16.57
N TRP A 111 8.48 -14.91 15.42
CA TRP A 111 8.61 -13.47 15.18
C TRP A 111 7.24 -12.83 15.02
N TRP A 112 6.36 -13.45 14.25
CA TRP A 112 4.99 -12.96 14.03
C TRP A 112 4.17 -12.94 15.32
N SER A 113 4.30 -13.93 16.21
CA SER A 113 3.62 -13.97 17.49
C SER A 113 3.95 -12.77 18.40
N LYS A 114 5.14 -12.17 18.21
CA LYS A 114 5.54 -10.95 18.93
C LYS A 114 5.12 -9.67 18.21
N ALA A 115 5.24 -9.65 16.88
CA ALA A 115 5.01 -8.45 16.09
C ALA A 115 3.52 -8.15 15.87
N LYS A 116 2.64 -9.16 15.85
CA LYS A 116 1.21 -9.02 15.49
C LYS A 116 0.45 -7.96 16.28
N TYR A 117 0.81 -7.70 17.54
CA TYR A 117 0.17 -6.67 18.37
C TYR A 117 0.63 -5.23 18.05
N LEU A 118 1.64 -5.10 17.22
CA LEU A 118 2.19 -3.81 16.79
C LEU A 118 1.77 -3.44 15.36
N ILE A 119 1.07 -4.34 14.67
CA ILE A 119 0.71 -4.21 13.25
C ILE A 119 -0.79 -4.00 13.14
N ASP A 120 -1.20 -2.97 12.41
CA ASP A 120 -2.62 -2.68 12.16
C ASP A 120 -3.07 -3.31 10.85
N ASP A 121 -2.28 -3.13 9.80
CA ASP A 121 -2.53 -3.68 8.47
C ASP A 121 -1.31 -4.40 7.92
N LEU A 122 -1.55 -5.53 7.31
CA LEU A 122 -0.51 -6.37 6.75
C LEU A 122 -0.82 -6.75 5.30
N VAL A 123 0.13 -6.53 4.42
CA VAL A 123 0.10 -7.05 3.05
C VAL A 123 1.23 -8.05 2.88
N ILE A 124 0.89 -9.33 2.78
CA ILE A 124 1.87 -10.38 2.53
C ILE A 124 1.95 -10.64 1.03
N SER A 125 3.12 -10.39 0.46
CA SER A 125 3.46 -10.74 -0.92
C SER A 125 4.08 -12.14 -0.94
N TYR A 126 3.30 -13.14 -1.30
CA TYR A 126 3.80 -14.52 -1.38
C TYR A 126 4.54 -14.76 -2.69
N HIS A 127 5.76 -15.28 -2.58
CA HIS A 127 6.66 -15.57 -3.69
C HIS A 127 6.90 -17.09 -3.76
N PRO A 128 6.21 -17.82 -4.66
CA PRO A 128 6.19 -19.30 -4.66
C PRO A 128 7.56 -19.96 -4.93
N GLN A 129 8.49 -19.20 -5.50
CA GLN A 129 9.86 -19.69 -5.74
C GLN A 129 10.75 -19.62 -4.48
N SER A 130 10.34 -18.88 -3.45
CA SER A 130 11.20 -18.54 -2.30
C SER A 130 10.59 -18.87 -0.95
N MET A 131 9.28 -19.14 -0.89
CA MET A 131 8.56 -19.43 0.34
C MET A 131 7.70 -20.68 0.19
N ASP A 132 7.75 -21.53 1.20
CA ASP A 132 6.87 -22.68 1.33
C ASP A 132 5.44 -22.31 1.71
N GLU A 133 4.45 -23.02 1.15
CA GLU A 133 3.03 -22.76 1.37
C GLU A 133 2.59 -23.03 2.81
N ASP A 134 3.12 -24.10 3.42
CA ASP A 134 2.73 -24.48 4.78
C ASP A 134 3.25 -23.46 5.80
N SER A 135 4.44 -22.92 5.59
CA SER A 135 4.96 -21.79 6.37
C SER A 135 4.05 -20.55 6.28
N LEU A 136 3.51 -20.24 5.10
CA LEU A 136 2.55 -19.14 4.95
C LEU A 136 1.25 -19.42 5.72
N ILE A 137 0.74 -20.64 5.67
CA ILE A 137 -0.49 -21.03 6.39
C ILE A 137 -0.26 -20.97 7.91
N GLU A 138 0.88 -21.43 8.42
CA GLU A 138 1.22 -21.32 9.84
C GLU A 138 1.25 -19.86 10.31
N ILE A 139 1.82 -18.97 9.52
CA ILE A 139 1.80 -17.53 9.80
C ILE A 139 0.37 -16.99 9.79
N ALA A 140 -0.42 -17.35 8.76
CA ALA A 140 -1.82 -16.92 8.66
C ALA A 140 -2.64 -17.34 9.89
N GLU A 141 -2.48 -18.58 10.36
CA GLU A 141 -3.13 -19.07 11.59
C GLU A 141 -2.72 -18.26 12.83
N GLU A 142 -1.44 -17.86 12.93
CA GLU A 142 -0.92 -17.10 14.06
C GLU A 142 -1.48 -15.67 14.13
N ILE A 143 -1.75 -15.05 12.97
CA ILE A 143 -2.10 -13.61 12.93
C ILE A 143 -3.58 -13.32 12.66
N LYS A 144 -4.37 -14.31 12.19
CA LYS A 144 -5.73 -14.15 11.65
C LYS A 144 -6.71 -13.38 12.53
N ASP A 145 -6.57 -13.49 13.85
CA ASP A 145 -7.48 -12.88 14.83
C ASP A 145 -6.92 -11.60 15.47
N THR A 146 -5.78 -11.10 14.95
CA THR A 146 -5.10 -9.94 15.53
C THR A 146 -4.81 -8.86 14.49
N VAL A 147 -4.48 -9.23 13.25
CA VAL A 147 -4.02 -8.31 12.22
C VAL A 147 -4.93 -8.35 10.99
N TYR A 148 -5.37 -7.17 10.54
CA TYR A 148 -6.06 -7.08 9.24
C TYR A 148 -5.07 -7.41 8.11
N THR A 149 -5.31 -8.50 7.40
CA THR A 149 -4.33 -9.05 6.47
C THR A 149 -4.89 -9.15 5.05
N SER A 150 -4.05 -8.80 4.08
CA SER A 150 -4.28 -9.02 2.65
C SER A 150 -3.12 -9.81 2.04
N TYR A 151 -3.42 -10.67 1.08
CA TYR A 151 -2.42 -11.49 0.40
C TYR A 151 -2.31 -11.12 -1.08
N GLN A 152 -1.08 -10.94 -1.53
CA GLN A 152 -0.73 -10.77 -2.94
C GLN A 152 0.13 -11.97 -3.36
N LEU A 153 -0.46 -12.92 -4.07
CA LEU A 153 0.26 -14.10 -4.53
C LEU A 153 0.92 -13.78 -5.87
N ALA A 154 2.25 -13.87 -5.94
CA ALA A 154 2.99 -13.58 -7.17
C ALA A 154 2.65 -14.63 -8.25
N GLY A 155 2.06 -14.19 -9.35
CA GLY A 155 1.52 -15.05 -10.42
C GLY A 155 2.61 -15.67 -11.31
N VAL A 156 3.58 -16.35 -10.70
CA VAL A 156 4.59 -17.14 -11.41
C VAL A 156 3.89 -18.26 -12.15
N LYS A 157 4.02 -18.29 -13.48
CA LYS A 157 3.19 -19.08 -14.39
C LYS A 157 3.12 -20.55 -14.01
N GLU A 158 4.24 -21.15 -13.70
CA GLU A 158 4.38 -22.58 -13.37
C GLU A 158 3.66 -22.95 -12.06
N TYR A 159 3.39 -21.97 -11.21
CA TYR A 159 2.75 -22.16 -9.91
C TYR A 159 1.27 -21.79 -9.88
N LEU A 160 0.71 -21.23 -10.96
CA LEU A 160 -0.68 -20.74 -10.98
C LEU A 160 -1.71 -21.73 -10.43
N PRO A 161 -1.72 -23.04 -10.81
CA PRO A 161 -2.67 -24.00 -10.24
C PRO A 161 -2.51 -24.20 -8.72
N ARG A 162 -1.27 -24.12 -8.21
CA ARG A 162 -1.00 -24.22 -6.77
C ARG A 162 -1.45 -22.95 -6.04
N LEU A 163 -1.26 -21.77 -6.65
CA LEU A 163 -1.70 -20.49 -6.09
C LEU A 163 -3.23 -20.41 -5.97
N GLU A 164 -3.97 -21.01 -6.89
CA GLU A 164 -5.43 -21.13 -6.78
C GLU A 164 -5.82 -21.94 -5.54
N LEU A 165 -5.17 -23.10 -5.32
CA LEU A 165 -5.41 -23.93 -4.13
C LEU A 165 -4.96 -23.24 -2.84
N LEU A 166 -3.83 -22.54 -2.86
CA LEU A 166 -3.35 -21.78 -1.71
C LEU A 166 -4.30 -20.65 -1.33
N ALA A 167 -4.89 -19.97 -2.31
CA ALA A 167 -5.90 -18.96 -2.05
C ALA A 167 -7.12 -19.53 -1.31
N GLU A 168 -7.58 -20.73 -1.68
CA GLU A 168 -8.68 -21.40 -0.96
C GLU A 168 -8.26 -21.83 0.46
N ARG A 169 -7.03 -22.34 0.65
CA ARG A 169 -6.51 -22.67 1.99
C ARG A 169 -6.49 -21.44 2.89
N LEU A 170 -6.02 -20.30 2.39
CA LEU A 170 -6.02 -19.03 3.14
C LEU A 170 -7.44 -18.58 3.50
N ARG A 171 -8.41 -18.70 2.57
CA ARG A 171 -9.81 -18.37 2.86
C ARG A 171 -10.38 -19.25 3.98
N ILE A 172 -10.03 -20.53 4.01
CA ILE A 172 -10.43 -21.45 5.09
C ILE A 172 -9.86 -21.00 6.44
N VAL A 173 -8.58 -20.60 6.49
CA VAL A 173 -7.93 -20.08 7.71
C VAL A 173 -8.69 -18.87 8.26
N TYR A 174 -9.11 -17.96 7.39
CA TYR A 174 -9.78 -16.71 7.79
C TYR A 174 -11.30 -16.81 7.87
N LYS A 175 -11.89 -17.97 7.65
CA LYS A 175 -13.36 -18.17 7.64
C LYS A 175 -14.05 -17.61 8.89
N HIS A 176 -13.40 -17.71 10.04
CA HIS A 176 -13.93 -17.25 11.33
C HIS A 176 -13.04 -16.20 12.01
N SER A 177 -12.24 -15.47 11.22
CA SER A 177 -11.42 -14.39 11.77
C SER A 177 -12.31 -13.30 12.39
N THR A 178 -11.84 -12.76 13.53
CA THR A 178 -12.56 -11.72 14.27
C THR A 178 -12.16 -10.30 13.82
N VAL A 179 -11.10 -10.15 13.02
CA VAL A 179 -10.60 -8.85 12.55
C VAL A 179 -10.85 -8.59 11.07
N GLN A 180 -11.15 -9.64 10.27
CA GLN A 180 -11.54 -9.47 8.88
C GLN A 180 -13.01 -9.05 8.80
N ASP A 181 -13.32 -8.24 7.79
CA ASP A 181 -14.68 -7.80 7.56
C ASP A 181 -15.58 -8.92 6.97
N TYR A 182 -16.84 -8.57 6.71
CA TYR A 182 -17.85 -9.47 6.10
C TYR A 182 -17.36 -10.17 4.82
N TRP A 183 -16.53 -9.49 4.02
CA TRP A 183 -16.01 -10.04 2.77
C TRP A 183 -14.88 -11.05 2.98
N GLY A 184 -14.42 -11.23 4.22
CA GLY A 184 -13.32 -12.12 4.55
C GLY A 184 -11.94 -11.58 4.13
N VAL A 185 -10.96 -12.47 4.00
CA VAL A 185 -9.59 -12.09 3.64
C VAL A 185 -9.47 -11.71 2.16
N ASN A 186 -8.77 -10.60 1.90
CA ASN A 186 -8.45 -10.17 0.54
C ASN A 186 -7.26 -10.95 0.00
N ILE A 187 -7.47 -11.70 -1.08
CA ILE A 187 -6.42 -12.48 -1.74
C ILE A 187 -6.44 -12.17 -3.23
N ALA A 188 -5.33 -11.70 -3.76
CA ALA A 188 -5.16 -11.42 -5.18
C ALA A 188 -3.98 -12.20 -5.75
N ILE A 189 -4.16 -12.91 -6.86
CA ILE A 189 -3.06 -13.48 -7.63
C ILE A 189 -2.64 -12.41 -8.63
N LYS A 190 -1.45 -11.85 -8.44
CA LYS A 190 -0.96 -10.68 -9.16
C LYS A 190 -0.21 -11.06 -10.43
N THR A 191 -0.63 -10.52 -11.55
CA THR A 191 0.16 -10.53 -12.78
C THR A 191 1.53 -9.92 -12.55
N LEU A 192 2.57 -10.57 -13.03
CA LEU A 192 3.94 -10.09 -12.94
C LEU A 192 4.28 -9.32 -14.23
N TYR A 193 4.82 -8.13 -14.07
CA TYR A 193 5.13 -7.22 -15.18
C TYR A 193 6.62 -7.07 -15.37
N LYS A 194 7.04 -6.92 -16.61
CA LYS A 194 8.40 -6.48 -16.93
C LYS A 194 8.62 -5.08 -16.41
N LYS A 195 9.87 -4.82 -16.06
CA LYS A 195 10.32 -3.53 -15.54
C LYS A 195 9.88 -2.38 -16.46
N LEU A 196 9.26 -1.36 -15.88
CA LEU A 196 8.94 -0.14 -16.60
C LEU A 196 10.23 0.56 -17.07
N LEU A 197 10.31 0.85 -18.35
CA LEU A 197 11.40 1.58 -18.97
C LEU A 197 10.94 3.01 -19.29
N GLY A 198 10.82 3.84 -18.25
CA GLY A 198 10.57 5.27 -18.39
C GLY A 198 9.10 5.71 -18.28
N PRO A 199 8.85 7.02 -18.27
CA PRO A 199 7.51 7.59 -18.16
C PRO A 199 6.66 7.22 -19.38
N GLY A 200 5.47 6.68 -19.13
CA GLY A 200 4.50 6.34 -20.18
C GLY A 200 4.72 5.00 -20.89
N ALA A 201 5.73 4.21 -20.51
CA ALA A 201 5.89 2.86 -21.02
C ALA A 201 4.73 1.97 -20.56
N LYS A 202 4.07 1.28 -21.50
CA LYS A 202 3.10 0.23 -21.15
C LYS A 202 3.85 -0.90 -20.45
N GLN A 203 3.27 -1.37 -19.33
CA GLN A 203 3.79 -2.55 -18.67
C GLN A 203 3.47 -3.79 -19.51
N ASP A 204 4.50 -4.49 -19.96
CA ASP A 204 4.33 -5.82 -20.51
C ASP A 204 4.31 -6.84 -19.36
N THR A 205 3.56 -7.91 -19.53
CA THR A 205 3.59 -9.04 -18.60
C THR A 205 4.98 -9.71 -18.62
N PHE A 206 5.47 -10.12 -17.44
CA PHE A 206 6.75 -10.84 -17.33
C PHE A 206 6.66 -12.24 -17.99
N TYR A 207 5.48 -12.88 -17.88
CA TYR A 207 5.17 -14.16 -18.50
C TYR A 207 4.15 -14.01 -19.63
N GLU A 208 4.21 -14.90 -20.62
CA GLU A 208 3.15 -15.09 -21.62
C GLU A 208 2.04 -15.95 -21.00
N TYR A 209 0.98 -15.33 -20.49
CA TYR A 209 -0.17 -16.01 -19.91
C TYR A 209 -1.18 -16.40 -20.98
N ASN A 210 -1.66 -17.65 -20.94
CA ASN A 210 -2.75 -18.15 -21.81
C ASN A 210 -4.13 -17.94 -21.18
N GLY A 211 -5.20 -18.36 -21.87
CA GLY A 211 -6.57 -18.16 -21.39
C GLY A 211 -6.88 -18.79 -20.03
N ASN A 212 -6.30 -19.97 -19.72
CA ASN A 212 -6.49 -20.62 -18.42
C ASN A 212 -5.70 -19.90 -17.31
N ASP A 213 -4.51 -19.40 -17.62
CA ASP A 213 -3.71 -18.60 -16.70
C ASP A 213 -4.47 -17.33 -16.31
N TRP A 214 -5.07 -16.63 -17.31
CA TRP A 214 -5.88 -15.45 -17.06
C TRP A 214 -7.11 -15.73 -16.23
N ARG A 215 -7.73 -16.91 -16.34
CA ARG A 215 -8.82 -17.33 -15.44
C ARG A 215 -8.37 -17.32 -13.99
N ILE A 216 -7.19 -17.85 -13.70
CA ILE A 216 -6.64 -17.92 -12.33
C ILE A 216 -6.23 -16.52 -11.85
N LEU A 217 -5.55 -15.74 -12.69
CA LEU A 217 -5.14 -14.37 -12.35
C LEU A 217 -6.33 -13.43 -12.06
N ASN A 218 -7.50 -13.70 -12.66
CA ASN A 218 -8.71 -12.92 -12.49
C ASN A 218 -9.70 -13.55 -11.48
N LEU A 219 -9.24 -14.46 -10.63
CA LEU A 219 -10.09 -14.96 -9.54
C LEU A 219 -10.59 -13.79 -8.68
N PRO A 220 -11.85 -13.86 -8.20
CA PRO A 220 -12.36 -12.86 -7.27
C PRO A 220 -11.42 -12.68 -6.08
N THR A 221 -11.00 -11.44 -5.82
CA THR A 221 -10.15 -11.12 -4.67
C THR A 221 -10.88 -11.34 -3.35
N TRP A 222 -12.19 -11.22 -3.40
CA TRP A 222 -13.11 -11.43 -2.29
C TRP A 222 -14.07 -12.57 -2.62
N LYS A 223 -14.38 -13.36 -1.63
CA LYS A 223 -15.39 -14.42 -1.74
C LYS A 223 -16.26 -14.30 -0.50
N GLU A 224 -17.56 -14.12 -0.70
CA GLU A 224 -18.50 -14.09 0.42
C GLU A 224 -18.30 -15.33 1.29
N ASN A 225 -18.21 -15.13 2.59
CA ASN A 225 -18.22 -16.23 3.53
C ASN A 225 -19.67 -16.76 3.60
N PRO A 226 -19.95 -18.00 3.11
CA PRO A 226 -21.32 -18.53 3.05
C PRO A 226 -21.97 -18.71 4.43
N ASP A 227 -21.16 -18.71 5.50
CA ASP A 227 -21.65 -18.84 6.88
C ASP A 227 -21.83 -17.47 7.56
N SER A 228 -21.45 -16.37 6.90
CA SER A 228 -21.73 -15.05 7.44
C SER A 228 -23.20 -14.71 7.25
N PRO A 229 -23.88 -14.18 8.27
CA PRO A 229 -25.23 -13.67 8.07
C PRO A 229 -25.20 -12.58 6.99
N PRO A 230 -26.22 -12.53 6.10
CA PRO A 230 -26.30 -11.44 5.14
C PRO A 230 -26.25 -10.10 5.89
N PRO A 231 -25.62 -9.08 5.32
CA PRO A 231 -25.61 -7.77 5.94
C PRO A 231 -27.06 -7.38 6.23
N PRO A 232 -27.36 -6.82 7.42
CA PRO A 232 -28.69 -6.34 7.69
C PRO A 232 -29.09 -5.34 6.58
N PRO A 233 -30.37 -5.33 6.18
CA PRO A 233 -30.83 -4.35 5.20
C PRO A 233 -30.39 -2.96 5.67
N PRO A 234 -29.95 -2.08 4.75
CA PRO A 234 -29.45 -0.77 5.13
C PRO A 234 -30.52 -0.05 5.94
N ASP A 235 -30.23 0.21 7.19
CA ASP A 235 -31.05 1.13 7.98
C ASP A 235 -30.85 2.51 7.39
N LEU A 236 -31.88 3.00 6.69
CA LEU A 236 -31.84 4.32 6.04
C LEU A 236 -31.67 5.47 7.04
N ASN A 237 -31.82 5.23 8.33
CA ASN A 237 -31.64 6.18 9.42
C ASN A 237 -30.34 5.93 10.20
N ALA A 238 -29.62 4.86 9.91
CA ALA A 238 -28.31 4.63 10.53
C ALA A 238 -27.30 5.67 10.07
N PRO A 239 -26.39 6.11 10.95
CA PRO A 239 -25.22 6.85 10.48
C PRO A 239 -24.55 6.03 9.38
N PRO A 240 -24.00 6.67 8.34
CA PRO A 240 -23.31 5.93 7.27
C PRO A 240 -22.36 4.92 7.89
N PRO A 241 -22.29 3.69 7.32
CA PRO A 241 -21.41 2.65 7.84
C PRO A 241 -20.01 3.23 8.04
N PRO A 242 -19.26 2.80 9.08
CA PRO A 242 -17.90 3.22 9.26
C PRO A 242 -17.18 3.05 7.92
N GLU A 243 -16.42 4.08 7.54
CA GLU A 243 -15.76 4.12 6.24
C GLU A 243 -15.04 2.79 5.97
N PRO A 244 -15.20 2.23 4.76
CA PRO A 244 -14.37 1.09 4.39
C PRO A 244 -12.91 1.51 4.61
N HIS A 245 -12.13 0.61 5.20
CA HIS A 245 -10.72 0.79 5.52
C HIS A 245 -9.99 1.56 4.40
N PRO A 246 -9.12 2.52 4.72
CA PRO A 246 -8.50 3.46 3.74
C PRO A 246 -7.84 2.80 2.52
N SER A 247 -7.58 1.50 2.54
CA SER A 247 -7.07 0.75 1.38
C SER A 247 -8.08 0.48 0.26
N ARG A 248 -9.37 0.85 0.41
CA ARG A 248 -10.47 0.47 -0.51
C ARG A 248 -11.07 1.63 -1.31
N PHE A 249 -10.29 2.56 -1.78
CA PHE A 249 -10.84 3.74 -2.46
C PHE A 249 -11.22 3.50 -3.92
N LEU A 250 -12.50 3.71 -4.22
CA LEU A 250 -13.02 4.03 -5.54
C LEU A 250 -12.91 5.54 -5.76
N PHE A 251 -12.29 5.97 -6.84
CA PHE A 251 -12.08 7.40 -7.09
C PHE A 251 -13.06 7.96 -8.10
N THR A 252 -13.50 9.17 -7.79
CA THR A 252 -14.54 9.90 -8.51
C THR A 252 -13.99 11.22 -9.01
N TYR A 253 -14.15 11.54 -10.30
CA TYR A 253 -13.61 12.74 -10.92
C TYR A 253 -14.71 13.59 -11.54
N LYS A 254 -14.60 14.93 -11.38
CA LYS A 254 -15.48 15.91 -12.00
C LYS A 254 -14.78 16.58 -13.16
N THR A 255 -15.40 16.58 -14.34
CA THR A 255 -15.06 17.48 -15.43
C THR A 255 -16.02 18.67 -15.42
N GLN A 256 -15.66 19.76 -16.11
CA GLN A 256 -16.44 20.99 -16.13
C GLN A 256 -17.86 20.81 -16.70
N GLU A 257 -18.05 19.85 -17.60
CA GLU A 257 -19.32 19.60 -18.31
C GLU A 257 -20.11 18.43 -17.74
N HIS A 258 -19.41 17.42 -17.15
CA HIS A 258 -20.05 16.23 -16.62
C HIS A 258 -19.33 15.73 -15.35
N THR A 259 -20.12 15.27 -14.38
CA THR A 259 -19.56 14.50 -13.26
C THR A 259 -19.43 13.05 -13.72
N ASN A 260 -18.23 12.65 -14.08
CA ASN A 260 -17.91 11.27 -14.43
C ASN A 260 -17.13 10.63 -13.28
N TYR A 261 -17.43 9.37 -13.04
CA TYR A 261 -16.80 8.58 -12.00
C TYR A 261 -15.86 7.58 -12.65
N TYR A 262 -14.55 7.74 -12.42
CA TYR A 262 -13.51 6.86 -12.95
C TYR A 262 -12.65 6.35 -11.79
N ASN A 263 -12.17 5.13 -11.85
CA ASN A 263 -11.04 4.73 -11.03
C ASN A 263 -9.72 5.19 -11.67
N ALA A 264 -8.61 5.06 -10.94
CA ALA A 264 -7.32 5.55 -11.41
C ALA A 264 -6.87 4.87 -12.73
N ASP A 265 -7.15 3.57 -12.88
CA ASP A 265 -6.80 2.81 -14.09
C ASP A 265 -7.58 3.31 -15.30
N GLN A 266 -8.89 3.52 -15.15
CA GLN A 266 -9.73 4.08 -16.21
C GLN A 266 -9.27 5.47 -16.66
N ILE A 267 -8.74 6.29 -15.74
CA ILE A 267 -8.18 7.60 -16.09
C ILE A 267 -6.92 7.46 -16.90
N MET A 268 -6.03 6.56 -16.52
CA MET A 268 -4.81 6.30 -17.27
C MET A 268 -5.12 5.72 -18.66
N ASP A 269 -6.01 4.74 -18.74
CA ASP A 269 -6.42 4.09 -19.99
C ASP A 269 -7.04 5.07 -21.00
N GLN A 270 -7.79 6.05 -20.49
CA GLN A 270 -8.43 7.09 -21.31
C GLN A 270 -7.52 8.31 -21.56
N GLY A 271 -6.28 8.30 -21.04
CA GLY A 271 -5.35 9.42 -21.18
C GLY A 271 -5.81 10.72 -20.49
N LEU A 272 -6.66 10.61 -19.47
CA LEU A 272 -7.20 11.74 -18.71
C LEU A 272 -6.28 12.17 -17.56
N ASN A 273 -5.16 11.48 -17.34
CA ASN A 273 -4.17 11.71 -16.28
C ASN A 273 -3.22 12.89 -16.54
N ARG A 274 -3.71 13.94 -17.21
CA ARG A 274 -2.95 15.15 -17.60
C ARG A 274 -3.29 16.29 -16.64
N PHE A 275 -2.41 16.53 -15.66
CA PHE A 275 -2.65 17.51 -14.60
C PHE A 275 -1.58 18.60 -14.54
N GLN A 276 -0.73 18.71 -15.57
CA GLN A 276 0.31 19.74 -15.63
C GLN A 276 -0.29 21.14 -15.45
N GLY A 277 0.32 21.93 -14.59
CA GLY A 277 -0.13 23.29 -14.29
C GLY A 277 -1.24 23.39 -13.23
N MET A 278 -1.87 22.25 -12.83
CA MET A 278 -2.86 22.26 -11.75
C MET A 278 -2.18 22.33 -10.38
N GLN A 279 -2.84 22.96 -9.40
CA GLN A 279 -2.43 22.89 -8.00
C GLN A 279 -2.69 21.46 -7.48
N CYS A 280 -1.65 20.73 -7.17
CA CYS A 280 -1.71 19.39 -6.60
C CYS A 280 -1.48 19.47 -5.09
N HIS A 281 -2.46 19.01 -4.28
CA HIS A 281 -2.44 19.10 -2.82
C HIS A 281 -1.62 17.96 -2.18
N ILE A 282 -0.45 17.74 -2.72
CA ILE A 282 0.56 16.83 -2.19
C ILE A 282 1.00 17.31 -0.79
N GLY A 283 1.15 16.37 0.14
CA GLY A 283 1.55 16.67 1.52
C GLY A 283 0.38 16.87 2.48
N GLU A 284 -0.83 17.16 1.97
CA GLU A 284 -2.03 17.32 2.82
C GLU A 284 -2.45 16.00 3.48
N ARG A 285 -2.38 14.90 2.74
CA ARG A 285 -2.77 13.55 3.18
C ARG A 285 -1.62 12.58 3.37
N GLY A 286 -0.42 12.95 2.95
CA GLY A 286 0.76 12.11 3.07
C GLY A 286 1.87 12.46 2.10
N PHE A 287 2.96 11.74 2.24
CA PHE A 287 4.16 11.86 1.41
C PHE A 287 4.94 10.55 1.42
N ASN A 288 6.00 10.48 0.62
CA ASN A 288 6.87 9.33 0.59
C ASN A 288 8.26 9.65 1.13
N ILE A 289 8.88 8.66 1.76
CA ILE A 289 10.31 8.65 2.06
C ILE A 289 10.93 7.56 1.19
N ASP A 290 11.86 7.94 0.32
CA ASP A 290 12.51 7.00 -0.57
C ASP A 290 13.56 6.13 0.15
N MET A 291 14.14 5.15 -0.53
CA MET A 291 15.13 4.21 0.02
C MET A 291 16.43 4.90 0.50
N ARG A 292 16.69 6.14 0.07
CA ARG A 292 17.83 6.95 0.50
C ARG A 292 17.49 7.93 1.61
N GLY A 293 16.23 7.92 2.07
CA GLY A 293 15.73 8.83 3.10
C GLY A 293 15.28 10.19 2.58
N ASN A 294 15.20 10.41 1.27
CA ASN A 294 14.68 11.67 0.77
C ASN A 294 13.18 11.73 0.96
N ILE A 295 12.71 12.84 1.52
CA ILE A 295 11.29 13.15 1.61
C ILE A 295 10.86 13.71 0.26
N VAL A 296 9.97 13.00 -0.41
CA VAL A 296 9.40 13.40 -1.69
C VAL A 296 7.90 13.57 -1.58
N SER A 297 7.38 14.55 -2.29
CA SER A 297 5.96 14.90 -2.23
C SER A 297 5.03 13.72 -2.52
N SER A 298 5.41 12.87 -3.44
CA SER A 298 4.73 11.60 -3.79
C SER A 298 5.63 10.78 -4.71
N TRP A 299 5.14 9.68 -5.27
CA TRP A 299 5.87 8.84 -6.23
C TRP A 299 6.30 9.58 -7.50
N CYS A 300 5.58 10.63 -7.89
CA CYS A 300 5.96 11.47 -9.03
C CYS A 300 7.21 12.31 -8.80
N GLY A 301 7.65 12.49 -7.54
CA GLY A 301 8.84 13.26 -7.20
C GLY A 301 8.74 14.76 -7.54
N ALA A 302 7.53 15.32 -7.62
CA ALA A 302 7.32 16.72 -8.02
C ALA A 302 8.05 17.73 -7.12
N LYS A 303 8.29 17.39 -5.85
CA LYS A 303 9.05 18.21 -4.89
C LYS A 303 9.78 17.32 -3.89
N THR A 304 11.00 17.72 -3.52
CA THR A 304 11.79 17.11 -2.45
C THR A 304 11.90 18.11 -1.28
N TYR A 305 11.77 17.62 -0.05
CA TYR A 305 11.74 18.43 1.17
C TYR A 305 12.97 18.23 2.07
N GLY A 306 13.96 17.48 1.62
CA GLY A 306 15.17 17.16 2.35
C GLY A 306 15.34 15.65 2.54
N ASN A 307 16.20 15.27 3.49
CA ASN A 307 16.50 13.86 3.77
C ASN A 307 16.41 13.59 5.26
N VAL A 308 15.64 12.55 5.64
CA VAL A 308 15.36 12.23 7.05
C VAL A 308 16.58 11.80 7.87
N PHE A 309 17.66 11.36 7.21
CA PHE A 309 18.89 10.92 7.86
C PHE A 309 19.94 12.02 7.97
N LEU A 310 19.64 13.23 7.48
CA LEU A 310 20.45 14.43 7.68
C LEU A 310 19.93 15.24 8.88
N ASP A 311 20.77 16.13 9.40
CA ASP A 311 20.50 16.86 10.65
C ASP A 311 19.24 17.73 10.62
N ALA A 312 18.87 18.23 9.44
CA ALA A 312 17.66 19.02 9.25
C ALA A 312 16.90 18.58 8.00
N PHE A 313 15.58 18.42 8.14
CA PHE A 313 14.67 18.24 7.04
C PHE A 313 13.33 18.90 7.35
N ASP A 314 12.68 19.38 6.30
CA ASP A 314 11.33 19.92 6.36
C ASP A 314 10.30 18.83 6.09
N LEU A 315 9.11 18.99 6.66
CA LEU A 315 7.97 18.16 6.34
C LEU A 315 7.07 18.87 5.34
N PRO A 316 6.40 18.14 4.45
CA PRO A 316 5.49 18.74 3.48
C PRO A 316 4.40 19.58 4.16
N THR A 317 4.15 20.75 3.59
CA THR A 317 3.05 21.63 3.99
C THR A 317 1.79 21.36 3.16
N PRO A 318 0.60 21.69 3.66
CA PRO A 318 -0.66 21.48 2.93
C PRO A 318 -0.80 22.29 1.64
N ASP A 319 0.08 23.29 1.41
CA ASP A 319 0.02 24.17 0.25
C ASP A 319 0.19 23.44 -1.09
N GLY A 320 0.75 22.23 -1.05
CA GLY A 320 0.95 21.41 -2.24
C GLY A 320 1.97 21.99 -3.22
N VAL A 321 1.83 21.63 -4.50
CA VAL A 321 2.72 22.06 -5.58
C VAL A 321 1.95 22.26 -6.88
N ILE A 322 2.43 23.15 -7.75
CA ILE A 322 1.98 23.16 -9.14
C ILE A 322 2.52 21.92 -9.82
N CYS A 323 1.65 21.08 -10.38
CA CYS A 323 2.04 19.83 -11.01
C CYS A 323 2.99 20.08 -12.20
N PRO A 324 4.25 19.60 -12.15
CA PRO A 324 5.21 19.82 -13.23
C PRO A 324 5.10 18.80 -14.36
N HIS A 325 4.40 17.69 -14.13
CA HIS A 325 4.38 16.53 -15.02
C HIS A 325 3.21 16.57 -15.99
N GLU A 326 3.46 16.25 -17.25
CA GLU A 326 2.42 16.14 -18.28
C GLU A 326 1.42 15.02 -17.93
N HIS A 327 1.91 13.90 -17.40
CA HIS A 327 1.09 12.74 -17.04
C HIS A 327 1.34 12.31 -15.59
N CYS A 328 0.27 12.02 -14.87
CA CYS A 328 0.31 11.41 -13.55
C CYS A 328 0.13 9.89 -13.70
N ASN A 329 1.23 9.14 -13.63
CA ASN A 329 1.26 7.71 -13.97
C ASN A 329 1.19 6.78 -12.74
N ASN A 330 1.01 7.33 -11.54
CA ASN A 330 0.86 6.52 -10.34
C ASN A 330 -0.59 6.59 -9.84
N PRO A 331 -1.29 5.46 -9.68
CA PRO A 331 -2.66 5.42 -9.19
C PRO A 331 -2.86 6.13 -7.85
N LYS A 332 -1.90 6.04 -6.93
CA LYS A 332 -1.96 6.75 -5.64
C LYS A 332 -1.86 8.27 -5.82
N ASP A 333 -1.03 8.73 -6.75
CA ASP A 333 -0.86 10.17 -7.00
C ASP A 333 -2.06 10.78 -7.73
N ILE A 334 -2.71 10.00 -8.60
CA ILE A 334 -3.96 10.42 -9.28
C ILE A 334 -5.04 10.78 -8.25
N GLN A 335 -5.06 10.10 -7.12
CA GLN A 335 -6.04 10.26 -6.04
C GLN A 335 -5.92 11.57 -5.26
N ILE A 336 -4.76 12.19 -5.30
CA ILE A 336 -4.49 13.42 -4.56
C ILE A 336 -5.33 14.54 -5.19
N LEU A 337 -5.97 15.37 -4.35
CA LEU A 337 -6.74 16.52 -4.79
C LEU A 337 -5.92 17.40 -5.73
N LYS A 338 -6.52 17.76 -6.87
CA LYS A 338 -5.98 18.72 -7.83
C LYS A 338 -7.04 19.73 -8.20
N THR A 339 -6.64 20.99 -8.25
CA THR A 339 -7.50 22.13 -8.62
C THR A 339 -6.84 22.94 -9.72
N ALA A 340 -7.65 23.49 -10.63
CA ALA A 340 -7.19 24.36 -11.70
C ALA A 340 -6.81 25.74 -11.18
#